data_3804d6e40078dc3f8bfe0f6e878c1df5
#
_entry.id   3804d6e40078dc3f8bfe0f6e878c1df5
#
_cell.length_a   1.000
_cell.length_b   1.000
_cell.length_c   1.000
_cell.angle_alpha   90.00
_cell.angle_beta   90.00
_cell.angle_gamma   90.00
#
_symmetry.space_group_name_H-M   'P 1'
#
loop_
_entity.id
_entity.type
_entity.pdbx_description
1 polymer ?
#
loop_
_entity_poly.entity_id
_entity_poly.type
_entity_poly.pdbx_seq_one_letter_code
_entity_poly.pdbx_strand_id
1 'polypeptide(L)'
;MEPIYLSIQQKETGSRIKSLLRESGYTVRDIQNAMGFENPQAVYKWISGKCLPSLDNFLILSRLLNTSIEDILVIDGDIPRCLLYTSPSPRD
;
A
#
# COMPACT_ATOMS: atom_id res chain seq x y z
N MET A 1 -23.31 -18.14 1.20
CA MET A 1 -22.48 -17.07 0.70
C MET A 1 -21.15 -17.64 0.25
N GLU A 2 -20.67 -17.21 -0.88
CA GLU A 2 -19.42 -17.75 -1.38
C GLU A 2 -18.25 -17.07 -0.70
N PRO A 3 -17.14 -17.78 -0.52
CA PRO A 3 -15.98 -17.15 0.07
C PRO A 3 -15.45 -16.02 -0.80
N ILE A 4 -14.85 -15.07 -0.17
CA ILE A 4 -14.22 -13.96 -0.86
C ILE A 4 -12.73 -14.30 -1.00
N TYR A 5 -12.24 -14.23 -2.21
CA TYR A 5 -10.83 -14.50 -2.49
C TYR A 5 -10.14 -13.22 -2.89
N LEU A 6 -9.35 -12.70 -1.99
CA LEU A 6 -8.55 -11.51 -2.23
C LEU A 6 -7.12 -11.81 -1.84
N SER A 7 -6.20 -11.30 -2.59
CA SER A 7 -4.80 -11.38 -2.20
C SER A 7 -4.11 -10.07 -2.57
N ILE A 8 -3.05 -9.76 -1.84
CA ILE A 8 -2.28 -8.56 -2.10
C ILE A 8 -1.21 -8.90 -3.10
N GLN A 9 -1.14 -8.14 -4.18
CA GLN A 9 -0.10 -8.30 -5.18
C GLN A 9 1.16 -7.61 -4.68
N GLN A 10 2.05 -8.39 -4.11
CA GLN A 10 3.19 -7.86 -3.39
C GLN A 10 4.11 -7.04 -4.26
N LYS A 11 4.39 -7.53 -5.45
CA LYS A 11 5.29 -6.86 -6.37
C LYS A 11 4.69 -5.57 -6.89
N GLU A 12 3.44 -5.61 -7.28
CA GLU A 12 2.74 -4.42 -7.78
C GLU A 12 2.55 -3.40 -6.68
N THR A 13 2.32 -3.85 -5.46
CA THR A 13 2.22 -2.94 -4.33
C THR A 13 3.55 -2.22 -4.12
N GLY A 14 4.65 -2.94 -4.24
CA GLY A 14 5.97 -2.33 -4.15
C GLY A 14 6.18 -1.27 -5.21
N SER A 15 5.78 -1.56 -6.44
CA SER A 15 5.87 -0.58 -7.52
C SER A 15 5.01 0.65 -7.24
N ARG A 16 3.85 0.43 -6.65
CA ARG A 16 2.96 1.52 -6.29
C ARG A 16 3.58 2.41 -5.23
N ILE A 17 4.19 1.80 -4.22
CA ILE A 17 4.89 2.57 -3.18
C ILE A 17 5.98 3.41 -3.82
N LYS A 18 6.75 2.81 -4.72
CA LYS A 18 7.81 3.54 -5.40
C LYS A 18 7.28 4.73 -6.17
N SER A 19 6.19 4.54 -6.89
CA SER A 19 5.56 5.63 -7.65
C SER A 19 5.08 6.73 -6.74
N LEU A 20 4.45 6.38 -5.63
CA LEU A 20 3.94 7.36 -4.69
C LEU A 20 5.07 8.15 -4.04
N LEU A 21 6.18 7.50 -3.73
CA LEU A 21 7.34 8.20 -3.20
C LEU A 21 7.83 9.24 -4.20
N ARG A 22 7.92 8.83 -5.46
CA ARG A 22 8.40 9.72 -6.51
C ARG A 22 7.46 10.91 -6.68
N GLU A 23 6.16 10.65 -6.69
CA GLU A 23 5.17 11.70 -6.86
C GLU A 23 5.19 12.68 -5.70
N SER A 24 5.49 12.19 -4.51
CA SER A 24 5.51 13.02 -3.32
C SER A 24 6.85 13.71 -3.09
N GLY A 25 7.85 13.37 -3.91
CA GLY A 25 9.16 13.97 -3.76
C GLY A 25 10.01 13.36 -2.66
N TYR A 26 9.61 12.21 -2.14
CA TYR A 26 10.39 11.54 -1.10
C TYR A 26 11.39 10.59 -1.71
N THR A 27 12.54 10.48 -1.06
CA THR A 27 13.53 9.47 -1.42
C THR A 27 13.44 8.30 -0.46
N VAL A 28 14.13 7.21 -0.81
CA VAL A 28 14.21 6.06 0.08
C VAL A 28 14.81 6.48 1.42
N ARG A 29 15.80 7.37 1.40
CA ARG A 29 16.42 7.85 2.63
C ARG A 29 15.43 8.62 3.49
N ASP A 30 14.56 9.40 2.87
CA ASP A 30 13.54 10.13 3.61
C ASP A 30 12.64 9.16 4.37
N ILE A 31 12.24 8.08 3.71
CA ILE A 31 11.39 7.09 4.34
C ILE A 31 12.15 6.35 5.43
N GLN A 32 13.40 6.00 5.17
CA GLN A 32 14.24 5.37 6.18
C GLN A 32 14.29 6.21 7.45
N ASN A 33 14.50 7.50 7.31
CA ASN A 33 14.59 8.40 8.44
C ASN A 33 13.26 8.54 9.17
N ALA A 34 12.18 8.64 8.39
CA ALA A 34 10.85 8.78 8.98
C ALA A 34 10.45 7.55 9.78
N MET A 35 10.88 6.38 9.32
CA MET A 35 10.57 5.12 10.00
C MET A 35 11.51 4.83 11.16
N GLY A 36 12.62 5.56 11.24
CA GLY A 36 13.61 5.29 12.27
C GLY A 36 14.45 4.07 12.01
N PHE A 37 14.61 3.66 10.76
CA PHE A 37 15.40 2.49 10.41
C PHE A 37 16.88 2.87 10.35
N GLU A 38 17.73 1.93 10.76
CA GLU A 38 19.16 2.15 10.73
C GLU A 38 19.73 2.11 9.33
N ASN A 39 19.04 1.42 8.42
CA ASN A 39 19.49 1.30 7.04
C ASN A 39 18.28 1.23 6.13
N PRO A 40 18.45 1.41 4.83
CA PRO A 40 17.33 1.48 3.91
C PRO A 40 16.86 0.12 3.39
N GLN A 41 17.37 -0.97 3.91
CA GLN A 41 17.11 -2.28 3.31
C GLN A 41 15.63 -2.67 3.34
N ALA A 42 14.95 -2.36 4.44
CA ALA A 42 13.54 -2.68 4.54
C ALA A 42 12.74 -1.96 3.45
N VAL A 43 13.06 -0.68 3.23
CA VAL A 43 12.34 0.09 2.21
C VAL A 43 12.62 -0.48 0.82
N TYR A 44 13.85 -0.84 0.54
CA TYR A 44 14.17 -1.47 -0.74
C TYR A 44 13.44 -2.78 -0.94
N LYS A 45 13.28 -3.56 0.13
CA LYS A 45 12.52 -4.81 0.03
C LYS A 45 11.06 -4.54 -0.32
N TRP A 46 10.50 -3.47 0.23
CA TRP A 46 9.12 -3.12 -0.09
C TRP A 46 8.97 -2.74 -1.56
N ILE A 47 9.81 -1.82 -2.04
CA ILE A 47 9.64 -1.31 -3.40
C ILE A 47 10.06 -2.34 -4.45
N SER A 48 10.86 -3.31 -4.08
CA SER A 48 11.23 -4.38 -5.01
C SER A 48 10.23 -5.52 -4.99
N GLY A 49 9.29 -5.51 -4.05
CA GLY A 49 8.27 -6.54 -3.98
C GLY A 49 8.70 -7.79 -3.27
N LYS A 50 9.80 -7.75 -2.54
CA LYS A 50 10.26 -8.92 -1.81
C LYS A 50 9.45 -9.16 -0.55
N CYS A 51 8.97 -8.11 0.07
CA CYS A 51 8.08 -8.23 1.21
C CYS A 51 7.21 -6.99 1.31
N LEU A 52 6.16 -7.09 2.11
CA LEU A 52 5.28 -5.96 2.36
C LEU A 52 5.66 -5.29 3.65
N PRO A 53 5.42 -3.97 3.77
CA PRO A 53 5.55 -3.30 5.06
C PRO A 53 4.60 -3.93 6.07
N SER A 54 4.95 -3.85 7.34
CA SER A 54 4.02 -4.24 8.40
C SER A 54 2.85 -3.26 8.40
N LEU A 55 1.80 -3.64 9.10
CA LEU A 55 0.62 -2.79 9.16
C LEU A 55 0.97 -1.41 9.74
N ASP A 56 1.80 -1.38 10.77
CA ASP A 56 2.23 -0.12 11.36
C ASP A 56 2.97 0.73 10.33
N ASN A 57 3.83 0.10 9.55
CA ASN A 57 4.59 0.82 8.53
C ASN A 57 3.69 1.30 7.41
N PHE A 58 2.69 0.51 7.04
CA PHE A 58 1.69 0.95 6.06
C PHE A 58 0.97 2.20 6.56
N LEU A 59 0.64 2.23 7.84
CA LEU A 59 -0.06 3.37 8.40
C LEU A 59 0.81 4.63 8.32
N ILE A 60 2.08 4.49 8.66
CA ILE A 60 3.01 5.62 8.56
C ILE A 60 3.14 6.08 7.11
N LEU A 61 3.29 5.13 6.19
CA LEU A 61 3.38 5.47 4.77
C LEU A 61 2.14 6.20 4.28
N SER A 62 0.97 5.75 4.72
CA SER A 62 -0.28 6.39 4.29
C SER A 62 -0.32 7.84 4.72
N ARG A 63 0.19 8.13 5.91
CA ARG A 63 0.23 9.51 6.40
C ARG A 63 1.26 10.33 5.67
N LEU A 64 2.45 9.77 5.46
CA LEU A 64 3.51 10.48 4.76
C LEU A 64 3.14 10.79 3.33
N LEU A 65 2.50 9.83 2.68
CA LEU A 65 2.14 9.97 1.27
C LEU A 65 0.77 10.61 1.07
N ASN A 66 0.10 10.91 2.17
CA ASN A 66 -1.22 11.52 2.14
C ASN A 66 -2.19 10.70 1.29
N THR A 67 -2.20 9.41 1.51
CA THR A 67 -3.05 8.51 0.76
C THR A 67 -3.53 7.41 1.71
N SER A 68 -4.55 6.67 1.33
CA SER A 68 -5.05 5.60 2.20
C SER A 68 -4.25 4.33 1.98
N ILE A 69 -4.30 3.44 2.97
CA ILE A 69 -3.63 2.15 2.85
C ILE A 69 -4.20 1.39 1.65
N GLU A 70 -5.50 1.46 1.45
CA GLU A 70 -6.14 0.78 0.33
C GLU A 70 -5.63 1.29 -1.01
N ASP A 71 -5.31 2.57 -1.09
CA ASP A 71 -4.78 3.14 -2.33
C ASP A 71 -3.34 2.74 -2.57
N ILE A 72 -2.63 2.37 -1.52
CA ILE A 72 -1.26 1.87 -1.66
C ILE A 72 -1.26 0.43 -2.12
N LEU A 73 -2.18 -0.37 -1.61
CA LEU A 73 -2.22 -1.79 -1.91
C LEU A 73 -2.74 -2.05 -3.31
N VAL A 74 -2.11 -2.99 -3.99
CA VAL A 74 -2.63 -3.53 -5.24
C VAL A 74 -3.17 -4.91 -4.92
N ILE A 75 -4.43 -5.11 -5.18
CA ILE A 75 -5.15 -6.30 -4.74
C ILE A 75 -5.56 -7.10 -5.96
N ASP A 76 -5.38 -8.41 -5.86
CA ASP A 76 -5.87 -9.34 -6.86
C ASP A 76 -7.07 -10.06 -6.27
N GLY A 77 -8.14 -10.20 -7.05
CA GLY A 77 -9.35 -10.80 -6.58
C GLY A 77 -10.47 -9.79 -6.54
N ASP A 78 -11.62 -10.28 -6.14
CA ASP A 78 -12.81 -9.44 -6.22
C ASP A 78 -13.77 -9.79 -5.11
N ILE A 79 -14.59 -8.81 -4.74
CA ILE A 79 -15.66 -9.01 -3.80
C ILE A 79 -16.94 -9.19 -4.61
N PRO A 80 -17.81 -10.15 -4.23
CA PRO A 80 -19.05 -10.32 -4.97
C PRO A 80 -19.80 -9.01 -5.09
N ARG A 81 -20.35 -8.78 -6.25
CA ARG A 81 -20.97 -7.51 -6.57
C ARG A 81 -22.08 -7.14 -5.61
N CYS A 82 -22.78 -8.14 -5.11
CA CYS A 82 -23.84 -7.88 -4.18
C CYS A 82 -23.34 -7.24 -2.88
N LEU A 83 -22.10 -7.51 -2.50
CA LEU A 83 -21.51 -6.87 -1.33
C LEU A 83 -21.05 -5.46 -1.65
N LEU A 84 -20.52 -5.26 -2.84
CA LEU A 84 -20.06 -3.94 -3.24
C LEU A 84 -21.20 -2.96 -3.32
N TYR A 85 -22.35 -3.48 -3.73
CA TYR A 85 -23.45 -2.63 -4.03
C TYR A 85 -24.20 -2.12 -2.84
N THR A 86 -23.91 -2.60 -1.68
CA THR A 86 -24.54 -2.08 -0.50
C THR A 86 -24.03 -0.69 -0.18
N SER A 87 -22.98 -0.28 -0.81
CA SER A 87 -22.42 0.99 -0.55
C SER A 87 -23.07 2.01 -1.40
N PRO A 88 -23.71 2.95 -0.88
CA PRO A 88 -24.28 4.01 -1.67
C PRO A 88 -23.13 4.80 -2.12
N SER A 89 -23.09 5.13 -3.06
CA SER A 89 -22.10 5.79 -3.45
C SER A 89 -22.00 7.05 -3.04
N PRO A 90 -21.66 7.42 -2.80
CA PRO A 90 -21.67 8.36 -2.57
C PRO A 90 -21.06 9.35 -2.86
N ARG A 91 -20.79 9.57 -2.98
CA ARG A 91 -20.26 10.29 -3.21
C ARG A 91 -20.58 10.83 -3.77
N ASP A 92 -20.94 10.85 -3.94
CA ASP A 92 -21.31 11.31 -4.37
C ASP A 92 -21.69 11.71 -4.15
#